data_d08a03b127ccc8d17daf90411816baec
#
_entry.id   d08a03b127ccc8d17daf90411816baec
#
_cell.length_a   1.000
_cell.length_b   1.000
_cell.length_c   1.000
_cell.angle_alpha   90.00
_cell.angle_beta   90.00
_cell.angle_gamma   90.00
#
_symmetry.space_group_name_H-M   'P 1'
#
loop_
_entity.id
_entity.type
_entity.pdbx_description
1 polymer ?
#
loop_
_entity_poly.entity_id
_entity_poly.type
_entity_poly.pdbx_seq_one_letter_code
_entity_poly.pdbx_strand_id
1 'polypeptide(L)'
;MYFPSIDSDQWETISPDELNWDSIGIGNLYDFLELNNTRAFIVLKDGKIVLENYWGNNILNTAPFDRNSNWYWASAGKTLTALMVGIAQEDGLLSIEDSSAIYIGNGWTSLTAEQEGLIKIKHQLTM
;
A
#
# COMPACT_ATOMS: atom_id res chain seq x y z
N MET A 1 -3.78 -12.63 17.23
CA MET A 1 -3.96 -11.82 15.99
C MET A 1 -4.72 -12.69 15.01
N TYR A 2 -5.81 -12.17 14.43
CA TYR A 2 -6.61 -12.84 13.41
C TYR A 2 -5.96 -12.66 12.02
N PHE A 3 -6.00 -13.71 11.21
CA PHE A 3 -5.66 -13.68 9.79
C PHE A 3 -6.82 -14.31 9.01
N PRO A 4 -7.34 -13.65 7.95
CA PRO A 4 -8.41 -14.22 7.14
C PRO A 4 -7.95 -15.47 6.41
N SER A 5 -8.90 -16.37 6.09
CA SER A 5 -8.61 -17.51 5.22
C SER A 5 -8.24 -17.03 3.82
N ILE A 6 -7.26 -17.67 3.19
CA ILE A 6 -6.90 -17.43 1.78
C ILE A 6 -7.95 -17.98 0.80
N ASP A 7 -8.84 -18.85 1.29
CA ASP A 7 -9.87 -19.52 0.47
C ASP A 7 -11.22 -18.80 0.54
N SER A 8 -11.28 -17.62 1.16
CA SER A 8 -12.54 -16.90 1.39
C SER A 8 -12.32 -15.39 1.36
N ASP A 9 -13.27 -14.65 0.77
CA ASP A 9 -13.33 -13.19 0.83
C ASP A 9 -13.95 -12.67 2.16
N GLN A 10 -14.25 -13.58 3.09
CA GLN A 10 -14.82 -13.22 4.38
C GLN A 10 -13.72 -12.72 5.31
N TRP A 11 -13.93 -11.55 5.89
CA TRP A 11 -13.04 -10.96 6.87
C TRP A 11 -13.81 -10.70 8.16
N GLU A 12 -13.28 -11.14 9.29
CA GLU A 12 -13.91 -10.87 10.58
C GLU A 12 -13.90 -9.37 10.89
N THR A 13 -14.99 -8.92 11.49
CA THR A 13 -15.17 -7.54 11.95
C THR A 13 -15.30 -7.49 13.47
N ILE A 14 -15.06 -6.33 14.04
CA ILE A 14 -15.33 -6.02 15.43
C ILE A 14 -15.93 -4.62 15.49
N SER A 15 -17.02 -4.44 16.27
CA SER A 15 -17.66 -3.14 16.40
C SER A 15 -16.74 -2.13 17.10
N PRO A 16 -16.67 -0.87 16.65
CA PRO A 16 -16.03 0.21 17.40
C PRO A 16 -16.55 0.33 18.86
N ASP A 17 -17.83 0.05 19.09
CA ASP A 17 -18.45 0.11 20.43
C ASP A 17 -17.87 -0.95 21.37
N GLU A 18 -17.56 -2.15 20.86
CA GLU A 18 -16.89 -3.19 21.65
C GLU A 18 -15.47 -2.79 22.09
N LEU A 19 -14.87 -1.85 21.37
CA LEU A 19 -13.55 -1.28 21.67
C LEU A 19 -13.63 0.01 22.48
N ASN A 20 -14.83 0.46 22.85
CA ASN A 20 -15.10 1.75 23.49
C ASN A 20 -14.55 2.94 22.70
N TRP A 21 -14.60 2.89 21.38
CA TRP A 21 -14.21 4.00 20.53
C TRP A 21 -15.31 5.03 20.45
N ASP A 22 -14.91 6.30 20.34
CA ASP A 22 -15.85 7.43 20.27
C ASP A 22 -16.56 7.46 18.91
N SER A 23 -17.86 7.13 18.91
CA SER A 23 -18.69 7.13 17.71
C SER A 23 -18.85 8.53 17.09
N ILE A 24 -18.84 9.59 17.91
CA ILE A 24 -18.90 10.98 17.42
C ILE A 24 -17.59 11.32 16.70
N GLY A 25 -16.47 10.97 17.31
CA GLY A 25 -15.14 11.15 16.68
C GLY A 25 -15.01 10.39 15.38
N ILE A 26 -15.56 9.17 15.28
CA ILE A 26 -15.58 8.39 14.02
C ILE A 26 -16.44 9.09 12.97
N GLY A 27 -17.62 9.63 13.34
CA GLY A 27 -18.46 10.41 12.42
C GLY A 27 -17.69 11.62 11.85
N ASN A 28 -17.08 12.41 12.72
CA ASN A 28 -16.28 13.57 12.31
C ASN A 28 -15.09 13.18 11.40
N LEU A 29 -14.47 12.01 11.67
CA LEU A 29 -13.40 11.48 10.81
C LEU A 29 -13.95 11.13 9.42
N TYR A 30 -15.12 10.49 9.33
CA TYR A 30 -15.71 10.14 8.05
C TYR A 30 -16.08 11.37 7.22
N ASP A 31 -16.67 12.40 7.84
CA ASP A 31 -16.96 13.68 7.19
C ASP A 31 -15.68 14.35 6.65
N PHE A 32 -14.60 14.33 7.46
CA PHE A 32 -13.30 14.83 7.03
C PHE A 32 -12.73 14.05 5.83
N LEU A 33 -12.82 12.72 5.86
CA LEU A 33 -12.30 11.87 4.79
C LEU A 33 -13.08 12.07 3.49
N GLU A 34 -14.40 12.17 3.56
CA GLU A 34 -15.26 12.44 2.40
C GLU A 34 -14.95 13.81 1.79
N LEU A 35 -14.87 14.87 2.63
CA LEU A 35 -14.53 16.23 2.19
C LEU A 35 -13.17 16.30 1.50
N ASN A 36 -12.23 15.44 1.88
CA ASN A 36 -10.89 15.36 1.29
C ASN A 36 -10.79 14.33 0.14
N ASN A 37 -11.92 13.94 -0.44
CA ASN A 37 -11.97 13.04 -1.59
C ASN A 37 -11.33 11.65 -1.37
N THR A 38 -11.34 11.16 -0.15
CA THR A 38 -10.94 9.78 0.15
C THR A 38 -11.88 8.82 -0.59
N ARG A 39 -11.35 7.72 -1.13
CA ARG A 39 -12.16 6.69 -1.81
C ARG A 39 -12.45 5.50 -0.93
N ALA A 40 -11.49 5.08 -0.12
CA ALA A 40 -11.63 3.98 0.81
C ALA A 40 -10.86 4.27 2.10
N PHE A 41 -11.40 3.85 3.22
CA PHE A 41 -10.73 3.92 4.51
C PHE A 41 -11.03 2.66 5.31
N ILE A 42 -9.97 1.95 5.71
CA ILE A 42 -10.08 0.70 6.45
C ILE A 42 -9.15 0.77 7.66
N VAL A 43 -9.66 0.40 8.83
CA VAL A 43 -8.86 0.26 10.04
C VAL A 43 -8.98 -1.15 10.57
N LEU A 44 -7.84 -1.76 10.82
CA LEU A 44 -7.74 -3.08 11.43
C LEU A 44 -7.29 -2.98 12.89
N LYS A 45 -7.89 -3.78 13.74
CA LYS A 45 -7.45 -4.02 15.13
C LYS A 45 -7.28 -5.52 15.34
N ASP A 46 -6.07 -5.94 15.69
CA ASP A 46 -5.69 -7.34 15.86
C ASP A 46 -6.04 -8.24 14.65
N GLY A 47 -5.99 -7.65 13.45
CA GLY A 47 -6.29 -8.29 12.18
C GLY A 47 -7.75 -8.22 11.75
N LYS A 48 -8.70 -7.84 12.62
CA LYS A 48 -10.13 -7.71 12.31
C LYS A 48 -10.45 -6.29 11.83
N ILE A 49 -11.39 -6.16 10.90
CA ILE A 49 -11.86 -4.86 10.43
C ILE A 49 -12.70 -4.20 11.53
N VAL A 50 -12.34 -2.98 11.91
CA VAL A 50 -13.10 -2.14 12.85
C VAL A 50 -13.86 -1.06 12.10
N LEU A 51 -13.19 -0.38 11.18
CA LEU A 51 -13.80 0.64 10.32
C LEU A 51 -13.57 0.23 8.87
N GLU A 52 -14.61 0.35 8.06
CA GLU A 52 -14.57 0.19 6.61
C GLU A 52 -15.61 1.13 6.00
N ASN A 53 -15.18 2.06 5.18
CA ASN A 53 -16.08 2.96 4.47
C ASN A 53 -15.54 3.39 3.12
N TYR A 54 -16.46 3.73 2.21
CA TYR A 54 -16.18 4.04 0.81
C TYR A 54 -16.96 5.28 0.40
N TRP A 55 -16.34 6.14 -0.45
CA TRP A 55 -16.95 7.40 -0.89
C TRP A 55 -16.71 7.67 -2.38
N GLY A 56 -17.58 8.49 -2.94
CA GLY A 56 -17.50 8.94 -4.33
C GLY A 56 -17.75 7.85 -5.34
N ASN A 57 -17.24 8.01 -6.54
CA ASN A 57 -17.44 7.08 -7.66
C ASN A 57 -16.14 6.34 -8.02
N ASN A 58 -16.29 5.23 -8.72
CA ASN A 58 -15.18 4.47 -9.29
C ASN A 58 -14.38 5.33 -10.30
N ILE A 59 -13.21 4.83 -10.72
CA ILE A 59 -12.28 5.58 -11.59
C ILE A 59 -12.89 6.00 -12.94
N LEU A 60 -13.89 5.25 -13.43
CA LEU A 60 -14.60 5.56 -14.68
C LEU A 60 -15.83 6.45 -14.46
N ASN A 61 -16.12 6.82 -13.22
CA ASN A 61 -17.28 7.63 -12.83
C ASN A 61 -18.64 7.03 -13.28
N THR A 62 -18.73 5.70 -13.30
CA THR A 62 -19.91 4.95 -13.78
C THR A 62 -20.76 4.36 -12.66
N ALA A 63 -20.21 4.23 -11.44
CA ALA A 63 -20.89 3.67 -10.29
C ALA A 63 -20.28 4.21 -8.98
N PRO A 64 -21.02 4.16 -7.84
CA PRO A 64 -20.44 4.42 -6.53
C PRO A 64 -19.22 3.54 -6.27
N PHE A 65 -18.22 4.11 -5.58
CA PHE A 65 -17.05 3.37 -5.17
C PHE A 65 -17.39 2.43 -4.01
N ASP A 66 -16.99 1.17 -4.11
CA ASP A 66 -17.25 0.12 -3.12
C ASP A 66 -16.03 -0.78 -2.92
N ARG A 67 -16.16 -1.81 -2.07
CA ARG A 67 -15.09 -2.77 -1.77
C ARG A 67 -14.56 -3.55 -2.98
N ASN A 68 -15.31 -3.65 -4.06
CA ASN A 68 -14.94 -4.36 -5.28
C ASN A 68 -14.40 -3.42 -6.36
N SER A 69 -14.42 -2.12 -6.10
CA SER A 69 -13.97 -1.10 -7.05
C SER A 69 -12.45 -1.05 -7.12
N ASN A 70 -11.92 -0.98 -8.34
CA ASN A 70 -10.50 -0.77 -8.56
C ASN A 70 -10.15 0.72 -8.51
N TRP A 71 -8.98 1.02 -7.95
CA TRP A 71 -8.38 2.34 -7.97
C TRP A 71 -6.89 2.23 -8.23
N TYR A 72 -6.28 3.28 -8.78
CA TYR A 72 -4.84 3.28 -8.97
C TYR A 72 -4.11 3.52 -7.66
N TRP A 73 -3.03 2.79 -7.44
CA TRP A 73 -2.24 2.89 -6.23
C TRP A 73 -1.24 4.04 -6.24
N ALA A 74 -0.93 4.59 -7.42
CA ALA A 74 0.11 5.60 -7.58
C ALA A 74 1.40 5.20 -6.81
N SER A 75 1.99 6.13 -6.06
CA SER A 75 3.21 5.84 -5.29
C SER A 75 3.04 4.82 -4.16
N ALA A 76 1.82 4.53 -3.71
CA ALA A 76 1.60 3.44 -2.75
C ALA A 76 2.03 2.07 -3.30
N GLY A 77 1.99 1.89 -4.63
CA GLY A 77 2.50 0.69 -5.29
C GLY A 77 4.00 0.42 -5.08
N LYS A 78 4.78 1.43 -4.70
CA LYS A 78 6.20 1.27 -4.36
C LYS A 78 6.43 0.37 -3.14
N THR A 79 5.46 0.27 -2.24
CA THR A 79 5.54 -0.66 -1.10
C THR A 79 5.55 -2.11 -1.57
N LEU A 80 4.76 -2.45 -2.61
CA LEU A 80 4.81 -3.79 -3.22
C LEU A 80 6.13 -4.04 -3.93
N THR A 81 6.68 -3.04 -4.62
CA THR A 81 8.01 -3.13 -5.23
C THR A 81 9.06 -3.42 -4.17
N ALA A 82 9.04 -2.71 -3.04
CA ALA A 82 9.97 -2.94 -1.93
C ALA A 82 9.83 -4.35 -1.36
N LEU A 83 8.61 -4.85 -1.19
CA LEU A 83 8.35 -6.23 -0.75
C LEU A 83 8.95 -7.24 -1.73
N MET A 84 8.74 -7.06 -3.05
CA MET A 84 9.27 -7.96 -4.07
C MET A 84 10.81 -7.97 -4.09
N VAL A 85 11.44 -6.81 -3.89
CA VAL A 85 12.90 -6.71 -3.75
C VAL A 85 13.38 -7.47 -2.50
N GLY A 86 12.64 -7.39 -1.39
CA GLY A 86 12.93 -8.15 -0.17
C GLY A 86 12.88 -9.66 -0.39
N ILE A 87 11.85 -10.15 -1.07
CA ILE A 87 11.71 -11.57 -1.44
C ILE A 87 12.86 -12.01 -2.36
N ALA A 88 13.17 -11.22 -3.39
CA ALA A 88 14.26 -11.52 -4.30
C ALA A 88 15.63 -11.57 -3.60
N GLN A 89 15.85 -10.73 -2.58
CA GLN A 89 17.04 -10.79 -1.74
C GLN A 89 17.05 -12.06 -0.87
N GLU A 90 15.93 -12.45 -0.28
CA GLU A 90 15.80 -13.68 0.52
C GLU A 90 16.10 -14.92 -0.33
N ASP A 91 15.64 -14.92 -1.58
CA ASP A 91 15.90 -15.97 -2.57
C ASP A 91 17.34 -15.95 -3.14
N GLY A 92 18.17 -14.99 -2.74
CA GLY A 92 19.56 -14.85 -3.20
C GLY A 92 19.72 -14.37 -4.64
N LEU A 93 18.66 -13.80 -5.23
CA LEU A 93 18.66 -13.30 -6.61
C LEU A 93 19.35 -11.93 -6.75
N LEU A 94 19.38 -11.16 -5.66
CA LEU A 94 20.03 -9.85 -5.59
C LEU A 94 20.42 -9.51 -4.16
N SER A 95 21.25 -8.46 -3.99
CA SER A 95 21.47 -7.79 -2.71
C SER A 95 21.10 -6.32 -2.82
N ILE A 96 20.44 -5.76 -1.82
CA ILE A 96 20.16 -4.31 -1.77
C ILE A 96 21.45 -3.47 -1.74
N GLU A 97 22.61 -4.07 -1.44
CA GLU A 97 23.93 -3.46 -1.51
C GLU A 97 24.54 -3.49 -2.91
N ASP A 98 23.95 -4.22 -3.84
CA ASP A 98 24.42 -4.26 -5.22
C ASP A 98 24.13 -2.94 -5.93
N SER A 99 25.01 -2.60 -6.88
CA SER A 99 24.74 -1.50 -7.82
C SER A 99 23.55 -1.85 -8.71
N SER A 100 22.63 -0.91 -8.89
CA SER A 100 21.50 -1.08 -9.82
C SER A 100 21.99 -1.37 -11.26
N ALA A 101 23.13 -0.82 -11.65
CA ALA A 101 23.72 -1.03 -12.97
C ALA A 101 24.07 -2.49 -13.28
N ILE A 102 24.28 -3.35 -12.26
CA ILE A 102 24.50 -4.78 -12.46
C ILE A 102 23.30 -5.45 -13.16
N TYR A 103 22.07 -5.00 -12.85
CA TYR A 103 20.83 -5.60 -13.34
C TYR A 103 20.24 -4.91 -14.56
N ILE A 104 20.39 -3.58 -14.67
CA ILE A 104 19.76 -2.79 -15.73
C ILE A 104 20.77 -2.24 -16.76
N GLY A 105 22.06 -2.50 -16.56
CA GLY A 105 23.14 -1.96 -17.40
C GLY A 105 23.49 -0.51 -17.06
N ASN A 106 24.42 0.06 -17.82
CA ASN A 106 24.83 1.46 -17.70
C ASN A 106 24.08 2.35 -18.70
N GLY A 107 24.09 3.66 -18.46
CA GLY A 107 23.51 4.66 -19.37
C GLY A 107 22.00 4.89 -19.16
N TRP A 108 21.48 4.51 -18.00
CA TRP A 108 20.10 4.76 -17.60
C TRP A 108 19.90 6.12 -16.90
N THR A 109 20.99 6.82 -16.63
CA THR A 109 21.01 8.20 -16.12
C THR A 109 21.90 9.10 -17.00
N SER A 110 21.99 10.38 -16.68
CA SER A 110 22.96 11.31 -17.27
C SER A 110 24.34 11.28 -16.59
N LEU A 111 24.54 10.41 -15.62
CA LEU A 111 25.79 10.24 -14.88
C LEU A 111 26.80 9.41 -15.67
N THR A 112 28.08 9.46 -15.26
CA THR A 112 29.08 8.55 -15.79
C THR A 112 28.84 7.12 -15.30
N ALA A 113 29.33 6.12 -16.02
CA ALA A 113 29.23 4.70 -15.61
C ALA A 113 29.82 4.44 -14.21
N GLU A 114 30.87 5.17 -13.85
CA GLU A 114 31.46 5.09 -12.51
C GLU A 114 30.48 5.60 -11.44
N GLN A 115 29.83 6.73 -11.70
CA GLN A 115 28.82 7.29 -10.79
C GLN A 115 27.56 6.41 -10.71
N GLU A 116 27.10 5.88 -11.85
CA GLU A 116 25.98 4.91 -11.86
C GLU A 116 26.30 3.66 -11.02
N GLY A 117 27.55 3.19 -11.07
CA GLY A 117 28.03 2.08 -10.27
C GLY A 117 27.91 2.29 -8.76
N LEU A 118 27.86 3.54 -8.30
CA LEU A 118 27.67 3.87 -6.88
C LEU A 118 26.19 3.87 -6.45
N ILE A 119 25.24 3.85 -7.40
CA ILE A 119 23.80 3.84 -7.09
C ILE A 119 23.37 2.41 -6.79
N LYS A 120 23.11 2.15 -5.52
CA LYS A 120 22.69 0.84 -5.02
C LYS A 120 21.18 0.72 -5.02
N ILE A 121 20.67 -0.52 -5.06
CA ILE A 121 19.22 -0.82 -4.95
C ILE A 121 18.62 -0.19 -3.70
N LYS A 122 19.30 -0.25 -2.55
CA LYS A 122 18.81 0.38 -1.31
C LYS A 122 18.57 1.88 -1.44
N HIS A 123 19.32 2.60 -2.27
CA HIS A 123 19.12 4.03 -2.46
C HIS A 123 17.79 4.32 -3.16
N GLN A 124 17.32 3.42 -4.03
CA GLN A 124 16.02 3.53 -4.70
C GLN A 124 14.85 3.15 -3.79
N LEU A 125 15.09 2.30 -2.79
CA LEU A 125 14.07 1.90 -1.80
C LEU A 125 13.83 2.98 -0.73
N THR A 126 14.79 3.88 -0.52
CA THR A 126 14.77 4.90 0.56
C THR A 126 14.55 6.32 0.06
N MET A 127 14.10 6.48 -1.17
CA MET A 127 13.79 7.81 -1.76
C MET A 127 12.60 8.46 -1.07
#